data_f1f28217a43266065f93bdd663b1cabf
#
_entry.id   f1f28217a43266065f93bdd663b1cabf
#
_cell.length_a   1.000
_cell.length_b   1.000
_cell.length_c   1.000
_cell.angle_alpha   90.00
_cell.angle_beta   90.00
_cell.angle_gamma   90.00
#
_symmetry.space_group_name_H-M   'P 1'
#
loop_
_entity.id
_entity.type
_entity.pdbx_description
1 polymer ?
#
loop_
_entity_poly.entity_id
_entity_poly.type
_entity_poly.pdbx_seq_one_letter_code
_entity_poly.pdbx_strand_id
1 'polypeptide(L)'
;MSKTNNTNEVETEVAVSRVESGKKYSTVIVKAGTTLLTRGGERLNLQVMSNLVEQIAELRKQGIKVIIVTSGAVAAGRHILGITNTTAEVPFRQVLAAAGQGRLMQAYEQLFDWHQIPVAQALLSRKDLIERLGYLNIRNTLLSLLELDVVPIINENDVVAVDELVGDAFGDNDNLSAMVANLVDADLLVMLGQVEGLFTADPNIDSQAKLISTVEKLDNRITGMAGGSWGNTGQGGMSTKLEAAQLATACGVDVVIASGLLPDTLIRLSKGQRTGTFFPATASKMESRKRWMLSGLSTKGQIVVDNGAVEVVWNENRSLLPAGVTHVRGEFERGDIVAILDDSNKQFAVGITNYKSADLEKIKGHRSKNIESLIGHEFGEEVVHKNNMVKTSANYLPKTIEEERQK
;
A
#
# COMPACT_ATOMS: atom_id res chain seq x y z
N MET A 1 -46.82 49.63 -10.05
CA MET A 1 -46.56 48.29 -10.56
C MET A 1 -45.06 48.02 -10.38
N SER A 2 -44.70 47.46 -9.23
CA SER A 2 -43.32 47.11 -8.89
C SER A 2 -43.07 45.65 -9.23
N LYS A 3 -42.05 45.38 -10.00
CA LYS A 3 -41.55 44.03 -10.25
C LYS A 3 -40.40 43.82 -9.29
N THR A 4 -40.63 43.00 -8.29
CA THR A 4 -39.63 42.43 -7.40
C THR A 4 -38.88 41.34 -8.15
N ASN A 5 -37.58 41.52 -8.36
CA ASN A 5 -36.65 40.45 -8.80
C ASN A 5 -36.30 39.62 -7.60
N ASN A 6 -36.70 38.36 -7.63
CA ASN A 6 -36.34 37.34 -6.66
C ASN A 6 -35.06 36.67 -7.18
N THR A 7 -33.93 37.04 -6.63
CA THR A 7 -32.66 36.32 -6.81
C THR A 7 -32.64 35.17 -5.82
N ASN A 8 -32.90 33.96 -6.31
CA ASN A 8 -32.64 32.73 -5.55
C ASN A 8 -31.14 32.54 -5.42
N GLU A 9 -30.60 32.90 -4.28
CA GLU A 9 -29.30 32.40 -3.82
C GLU A 9 -29.48 30.92 -3.47
N VAL A 10 -28.95 30.07 -4.32
CA VAL A 10 -28.78 28.64 -3.99
C VAL A 10 -27.59 28.54 -3.03
N GLU A 11 -27.88 28.61 -1.75
CA GLU A 11 -26.93 28.16 -0.71
C GLU A 11 -26.69 26.66 -0.90
N THR A 12 -25.55 26.31 -1.48
CA THR A 12 -25.05 24.94 -1.51
C THR A 12 -24.56 24.60 -0.10
N GLU A 13 -25.45 24.12 0.74
CA GLU A 13 -25.06 23.38 1.96
C GLU A 13 -24.21 22.18 1.54
N VAL A 14 -22.91 22.31 1.72
CA VAL A 14 -21.99 21.18 1.66
C VAL A 14 -22.31 20.31 2.87
N ALA A 15 -23.01 19.22 2.63
CA ALA A 15 -23.30 18.22 3.65
C ALA A 15 -21.99 17.77 4.31
N VAL A 16 -21.80 18.21 5.55
CA VAL A 16 -20.68 17.82 6.40
C VAL A 16 -20.95 16.39 6.88
N SER A 17 -20.64 15.40 6.04
CA SER A 17 -20.65 14.01 6.49
C SER A 17 -19.58 13.85 7.57
N ARG A 18 -20.01 13.48 8.76
CA ARG A 18 -19.13 13.12 9.88
C ARG A 18 -18.29 11.91 9.43
N VAL A 19 -16.98 12.09 9.27
CA VAL A 19 -16.06 10.96 9.45
C VAL A 19 -16.38 10.44 10.84
N GLU A 20 -16.75 9.15 10.94
CA GLU A 20 -16.99 8.52 12.22
C GLU A 20 -15.78 8.80 13.12
N SER A 21 -15.98 9.60 14.15
CA SER A 21 -14.97 9.91 15.13
C SER A 21 -14.68 8.61 15.89
N GLY A 22 -13.65 7.89 15.47
CA GLY A 22 -13.29 6.63 16.13
C GLY A 22 -12.66 5.55 15.26
N LYS A 23 -12.48 5.76 13.94
CA LYS A 23 -11.78 4.75 13.12
C LYS A 23 -10.31 4.71 13.55
N LYS A 24 -9.92 3.60 14.18
CA LYS A 24 -8.54 3.37 14.63
C LYS A 24 -7.76 2.73 13.50
N TYR A 25 -6.76 3.44 12.97
CA TYR A 25 -5.84 2.90 11.98
C TYR A 25 -4.77 2.04 12.66
N SER A 26 -4.50 0.85 12.15
CA SER A 26 -3.47 -0.07 12.64
C SER A 26 -2.23 -0.09 11.78
N THR A 27 -2.38 0.12 10.47
CA THR A 27 -1.27 0.14 9.50
C THR A 27 -1.41 1.35 8.59
N VAL A 28 -0.38 2.19 8.58
CA VAL A 28 -0.34 3.47 7.85
C VAL A 28 0.85 3.48 6.89
N ILE A 29 0.57 3.84 5.64
CA ILE A 29 1.62 4.14 4.65
C ILE A 29 1.81 5.64 4.62
N VAL A 30 3.05 6.10 4.75
CA VAL A 30 3.42 7.51 4.67
C VAL A 30 4.28 7.72 3.43
N LYS A 31 3.74 8.43 2.44
CA LYS A 31 4.50 8.80 1.25
C LYS A 31 5.08 10.21 1.41
N ALA A 32 6.41 10.33 1.27
CA ALA A 32 7.13 11.60 1.33
C ALA A 32 7.82 11.90 -0.02
N GLY A 33 7.34 12.93 -0.73
CA GLY A 33 7.85 13.31 -2.05
C GLY A 33 9.14 14.11 -2.00
N THR A 34 9.89 14.17 -3.12
CA THR A 34 11.17 14.90 -3.23
C THR A 34 11.04 16.37 -2.83
N THR A 35 10.03 17.09 -3.35
CA THR A 35 9.81 18.50 -3.04
C THR A 35 9.63 18.76 -1.55
N LEU A 36 8.95 17.87 -0.83
CA LEU A 36 8.84 17.93 0.63
C LEU A 36 10.20 17.71 1.29
N LEU A 37 10.87 16.59 0.97
CA LEU A 37 12.12 16.19 1.63
C LEU A 37 13.28 17.12 1.35
N THR A 38 13.25 17.87 0.24
CA THR A 38 14.24 18.90 -0.09
C THR A 38 13.78 20.31 0.30
N ARG A 39 12.50 20.47 0.72
CA ARG A 39 11.82 21.75 0.89
C ARG A 39 11.94 22.65 -0.37
N GLY A 40 11.87 22.02 -1.55
CA GLY A 40 12.03 22.70 -2.85
C GLY A 40 13.47 23.05 -3.20
N GLY A 41 14.46 22.67 -2.38
CA GLY A 41 15.88 22.90 -2.63
C GLY A 41 16.58 21.72 -3.34
N GLU A 42 17.90 21.83 -3.48
CA GLU A 42 18.73 20.84 -4.19
C GLU A 42 19.27 19.70 -3.31
N ARG A 43 19.03 19.77 -2.00
CA ARG A 43 19.54 18.77 -1.02
C ARG A 43 18.43 18.34 -0.06
N LEU A 44 18.61 17.18 0.55
CA LEU A 44 17.75 16.71 1.61
C LEU A 44 17.72 17.71 2.77
N ASN A 45 16.54 18.05 3.24
CA ASN A 45 16.33 18.91 4.39
C ASN A 45 16.16 18.05 5.64
N LEU A 46 17.22 17.91 6.43
CA LEU A 46 17.24 17.06 7.61
C LEU A 46 16.21 17.50 8.66
N GLN A 47 15.87 18.80 8.76
CA GLN A 47 14.86 19.26 9.70
C GLN A 47 13.45 18.74 9.33
N VAL A 48 13.11 18.76 8.02
CA VAL A 48 11.83 18.19 7.54
C VAL A 48 11.81 16.69 7.77
N MET A 49 12.93 16.00 7.50
CA MET A 49 13.02 14.55 7.74
C MET A 49 12.94 14.21 9.24
N SER A 50 13.60 15.00 10.12
CA SER A 50 13.50 14.82 11.57
C SER A 50 12.07 14.98 12.07
N ASN A 51 11.38 16.04 11.68
CA ASN A 51 9.98 16.26 12.06
C ASN A 51 9.06 15.13 11.58
N LEU A 52 9.33 14.56 10.39
CA LEU A 52 8.60 13.41 9.88
C LEU A 52 8.85 12.16 10.73
N VAL A 53 10.12 11.89 11.04
CA VAL A 53 10.52 10.73 11.85
C VAL A 53 9.99 10.83 13.27
N GLU A 54 10.01 12.01 13.90
CA GLU A 54 9.42 12.26 15.23
C GLU A 54 7.93 11.91 15.27
N GLN A 55 7.16 12.34 14.25
CA GLN A 55 5.75 12.01 14.17
C GLN A 55 5.53 10.50 13.97
N ILE A 56 6.35 9.84 13.14
CA ILE A 56 6.28 8.39 12.93
C ILE A 56 6.63 7.64 14.22
N ALA A 57 7.63 8.08 14.95
CA ALA A 57 7.98 7.50 16.25
C ALA A 57 6.80 7.60 17.25
N GLU A 58 6.06 8.72 17.23
CA GLU A 58 4.88 8.88 18.07
C GLU A 58 3.71 7.95 17.64
N LEU A 59 3.49 7.75 16.34
CA LEU A 59 2.51 6.77 15.86
C LEU A 59 2.88 5.35 16.30
N ARG A 60 4.17 5.00 16.24
CA ARG A 60 4.67 3.71 16.69
C ARG A 60 4.43 3.47 18.18
N LYS A 61 4.64 4.47 19.05
CA LYS A 61 4.30 4.38 20.48
C LYS A 61 2.82 4.11 20.72
N GLN A 62 1.94 4.54 19.80
CA GLN A 62 0.50 4.25 19.82
C GLN A 62 0.17 2.84 19.30
N GLY A 63 1.15 2.03 18.90
CA GLY A 63 0.98 0.69 18.35
C GLY A 63 0.58 0.69 16.86
N ILE A 64 0.74 1.82 16.16
CA ILE A 64 0.44 1.93 14.73
C ILE A 64 1.66 1.46 13.93
N LYS A 65 1.49 0.49 13.05
CA LYS A 65 2.52 0.03 12.13
C LYS A 65 2.68 1.02 10.98
N VAL A 66 3.90 1.42 10.66
CA VAL A 66 4.17 2.44 9.64
C VAL A 66 5.14 1.91 8.59
N ILE A 67 4.84 2.16 7.32
CA ILE A 67 5.76 1.99 6.18
C ILE A 67 5.95 3.36 5.56
N ILE A 68 7.19 3.68 5.22
CA ILE A 68 7.52 4.92 4.49
C ILE A 68 7.73 4.56 3.01
N VAL A 69 7.07 5.29 2.12
CA VAL A 69 7.43 5.32 0.69
C VAL A 69 8.06 6.68 0.42
N THR A 70 9.34 6.67 0.13
CA THR A 70 10.16 7.88 0.06
C THR A 70 10.56 8.20 -1.38
N SER A 71 11.02 9.41 -1.57
CA SER A 71 11.70 9.91 -2.77
C SER A 71 12.99 10.62 -2.34
N GLY A 72 13.71 11.24 -3.28
CA GLY A 72 14.83 12.12 -2.96
C GLY A 72 16.21 11.51 -3.21
N ALA A 73 16.32 10.27 -3.70
CA ALA A 73 17.60 9.67 -4.07
C ALA A 73 18.34 10.48 -5.13
N VAL A 74 17.66 10.91 -6.20
CA VAL A 74 18.24 11.76 -7.25
C VAL A 74 18.77 13.09 -6.69
N ALA A 75 18.02 13.75 -5.81
CA ALA A 75 18.45 15.00 -5.17
C ALA A 75 19.68 14.78 -4.27
N ALA A 76 19.69 13.70 -3.50
CA ALA A 76 20.84 13.31 -2.69
C ALA A 76 22.08 13.04 -3.55
N GLY A 77 21.92 12.35 -4.69
CA GLY A 77 23.00 12.05 -5.63
C GLY A 77 23.56 13.30 -6.30
N ARG A 78 22.71 14.22 -6.72
CA ARG A 78 23.17 15.54 -7.23
C ARG A 78 24.07 16.25 -6.24
N HIS A 79 23.63 16.28 -4.99
CA HIS A 79 24.40 16.95 -3.95
C HIS A 79 25.76 16.29 -3.71
N ILE A 80 25.83 14.94 -3.66
CA ILE A 80 27.08 14.20 -3.45
C ILE A 80 28.06 14.43 -4.61
N LEU A 81 27.54 14.40 -5.85
CA LEU A 81 28.38 14.52 -7.05
C LEU A 81 28.68 15.97 -7.44
N GLY A 82 28.14 16.96 -6.71
CA GLY A 82 28.33 18.38 -6.99
C GLY A 82 27.74 18.83 -8.34
N ILE A 83 26.67 18.14 -8.80
CA ILE A 83 26.09 18.38 -10.13
C ILE A 83 24.92 19.35 -10.00
N THR A 84 25.07 20.51 -10.63
CA THR A 84 24.06 21.59 -10.69
C THR A 84 23.24 21.57 -11.98
N ASN A 85 23.79 21.03 -13.07
CA ASN A 85 23.07 20.95 -14.34
C ASN A 85 22.09 19.81 -14.38
N THR A 86 20.84 20.11 -14.72
CA THR A 86 19.75 19.14 -14.86
C THR A 86 19.72 18.63 -16.30
N THR A 87 20.34 17.50 -16.58
CA THR A 87 20.04 16.76 -17.81
C THR A 87 18.78 15.92 -17.55
N ALA A 88 17.83 16.01 -18.48
CA ALA A 88 16.60 15.20 -18.43
C ALA A 88 16.84 13.74 -18.87
N GLU A 89 18.11 13.38 -19.17
CA GLU A 89 18.46 12.07 -19.67
C GLU A 89 18.27 10.99 -18.60
N VAL A 90 17.54 9.98 -18.96
CA VAL A 90 17.19 8.81 -18.17
C VAL A 90 18.40 8.12 -17.54
N PRO A 91 19.44 7.70 -18.30
CA PRO A 91 20.59 7.02 -17.73
C PRO A 91 21.32 7.86 -16.69
N PHE A 92 21.34 9.18 -16.89
CA PHE A 92 22.01 10.08 -15.95
C PHE A 92 21.23 10.21 -14.63
N ARG A 93 19.90 10.20 -14.70
CA ARG A 93 19.05 10.16 -13.49
C ARG A 93 19.24 8.87 -12.70
N GLN A 94 19.41 7.73 -13.39
CA GLN A 94 19.73 6.45 -12.74
C GLN A 94 21.07 6.51 -12.00
N VAL A 95 22.10 7.11 -12.60
CA VAL A 95 23.40 7.35 -11.94
C VAL A 95 23.23 8.20 -10.67
N LEU A 96 22.45 9.27 -10.75
CA LEU A 96 22.19 10.13 -9.60
C LEU A 96 21.42 9.38 -8.50
N ALA A 97 20.40 8.63 -8.86
CA ALA A 97 19.63 7.82 -7.91
C ALA A 97 20.53 6.78 -7.23
N ALA A 98 21.33 6.04 -8.01
CA ALA A 98 22.27 5.05 -7.48
C ALA A 98 23.27 5.67 -6.49
N ALA A 99 23.85 6.83 -6.82
CA ALA A 99 24.77 7.53 -5.95
C ALA A 99 24.10 8.08 -4.68
N GLY A 100 22.85 8.51 -4.78
CA GLY A 100 22.15 9.18 -3.69
C GLY A 100 21.35 8.28 -2.77
N GLN A 101 20.96 7.07 -3.21
CA GLN A 101 20.09 6.16 -2.43
C GLN A 101 20.72 5.79 -1.08
N GLY A 102 22.01 5.45 -1.05
CA GLY A 102 22.70 5.15 0.20
C GLY A 102 22.72 6.33 1.17
N ARG A 103 22.84 7.58 0.66
CA ARG A 103 22.80 8.78 1.51
C ARG A 103 21.41 9.07 2.05
N LEU A 104 20.38 8.83 1.26
CA LEU A 104 18.99 8.96 1.68
C LEU A 104 18.69 7.99 2.83
N MET A 105 19.10 6.71 2.69
CA MET A 105 18.93 5.70 3.74
C MET A 105 19.73 6.05 4.99
N GLN A 106 20.99 6.46 4.86
CA GLN A 106 21.80 6.89 6.00
C GLN A 106 21.13 8.02 6.79
N ALA A 107 20.51 8.99 6.11
CA ALA A 107 19.80 10.09 6.77
C ALA A 107 18.61 9.57 7.59
N TYR A 108 17.79 8.66 7.02
CA TYR A 108 16.69 8.03 7.76
C TYR A 108 17.19 7.20 8.93
N GLU A 109 18.19 6.33 8.72
CA GLU A 109 18.77 5.48 9.74
C GLU A 109 19.24 6.30 10.96
N GLN A 110 20.04 7.35 10.73
CA GLN A 110 20.51 8.25 11.79
C GLN A 110 19.37 8.92 12.56
N LEU A 111 18.29 9.33 11.88
CA LEU A 111 17.15 9.98 12.53
C LEU A 111 16.30 8.99 13.33
N PHE A 112 16.10 7.77 12.84
CA PHE A 112 15.36 6.73 13.55
C PHE A 112 16.14 6.14 14.72
N ASP A 113 17.48 6.08 14.64
CA ASP A 113 18.35 5.61 15.72
C ASP A 113 18.16 6.43 17.01
N TRP A 114 17.91 7.74 16.91
CA TRP A 114 17.60 8.58 18.08
C TRP A 114 16.33 8.16 18.81
N HIS A 115 15.43 7.48 18.12
CA HIS A 115 14.19 6.92 18.68
C HIS A 115 14.31 5.41 18.99
N GLN A 116 15.47 4.80 18.76
CA GLN A 116 15.71 3.36 18.91
C GLN A 116 14.74 2.50 18.06
N ILE A 117 14.39 2.98 16.87
CA ILE A 117 13.51 2.31 15.92
C ILE A 117 14.35 1.76 14.77
N PRO A 118 14.42 0.44 14.57
CA PRO A 118 15.13 -0.15 13.45
C PRO A 118 14.39 0.14 12.14
N VAL A 119 15.15 0.36 11.07
CA VAL A 119 14.62 0.56 9.72
C VAL A 119 15.16 -0.47 8.75
N ALA A 120 14.43 -0.75 7.69
CA ALA A 120 14.87 -1.65 6.63
C ALA A 120 14.58 -1.05 5.26
N GLN A 121 15.56 -1.10 4.35
CA GLN A 121 15.38 -0.67 2.98
C GLN A 121 14.73 -1.73 2.12
N ALA A 122 13.74 -1.33 1.28
CA ALA A 122 13.24 -2.12 0.18
C ALA A 122 13.20 -1.28 -1.09
N LEU A 123 13.91 -1.73 -2.14
CA LEU A 123 13.86 -1.11 -3.46
C LEU A 123 12.99 -1.96 -4.36
N LEU A 124 11.92 -1.38 -4.89
CA LEU A 124 10.89 -2.08 -5.64
C LEU A 124 10.72 -1.43 -7.02
N SER A 125 10.44 -2.27 -8.01
CA SER A 125 9.92 -1.81 -9.29
C SER A 125 8.44 -2.16 -9.42
N ARG A 126 7.73 -1.47 -10.31
CA ARG A 126 6.34 -1.81 -10.65
C ARG A 126 6.21 -3.27 -11.09
N LYS A 127 7.17 -3.77 -11.85
CA LYS A 127 7.20 -5.15 -12.33
C LYS A 127 7.17 -6.15 -11.18
N ASP A 128 7.97 -5.90 -10.12
CA ASP A 128 8.03 -6.77 -8.94
C ASP A 128 6.68 -6.86 -8.22
N LEU A 129 5.90 -5.78 -8.22
CA LEU A 129 4.58 -5.73 -7.59
C LEU A 129 3.46 -6.35 -8.44
N ILE A 130 3.65 -6.44 -9.76
CA ILE A 130 2.67 -7.05 -10.69
C ILE A 130 2.89 -8.56 -10.81
N GLU A 131 4.14 -9.00 -10.82
CA GLU A 131 4.49 -10.41 -10.87
C GLU A 131 4.12 -11.11 -9.56
N ARG A 132 3.41 -12.24 -9.65
CA ARG A 132 2.86 -12.93 -8.46
C ARG A 132 3.91 -13.36 -7.45
N LEU A 133 5.02 -13.90 -7.91
CA LEU A 133 6.10 -14.33 -7.02
C LEU A 133 6.76 -13.13 -6.36
N GLY A 134 6.99 -12.05 -7.11
CA GLY A 134 7.45 -10.77 -6.59
C GLY A 134 6.49 -10.22 -5.53
N TYR A 135 5.20 -10.13 -5.88
CA TYR A 135 4.14 -9.71 -4.97
C TYR A 135 4.16 -10.51 -3.65
N LEU A 136 4.20 -11.85 -3.75
CA LEU A 136 4.21 -12.72 -2.58
C LEU A 136 5.44 -12.49 -1.69
N ASN A 137 6.63 -12.43 -2.30
CA ASN A 137 7.89 -12.23 -1.58
C ASN A 137 7.92 -10.87 -0.86
N ILE A 138 7.59 -9.80 -1.59
CA ILE A 138 7.56 -8.44 -1.03
C ILE A 138 6.55 -8.35 0.11
N ARG A 139 5.34 -8.89 -0.11
CA ARG A 139 4.30 -8.90 0.91
C ARG A 139 4.76 -9.60 2.20
N ASN A 140 5.27 -10.82 2.08
CA ASN A 140 5.72 -11.60 3.23
C ASN A 140 6.86 -10.86 3.95
N THR A 141 7.84 -10.33 3.22
CA THR A 141 8.95 -9.57 3.80
C THR A 141 8.46 -8.32 4.55
N LEU A 142 7.58 -7.51 3.94
CA LEU A 142 7.09 -6.29 4.59
C LEU A 142 6.25 -6.59 5.83
N LEU A 143 5.40 -7.64 5.78
CA LEU A 143 4.61 -8.04 6.94
C LEU A 143 5.49 -8.56 8.07
N SER A 144 6.51 -9.37 7.77
CA SER A 144 7.48 -9.85 8.78
C SER A 144 8.28 -8.71 9.39
N LEU A 145 8.71 -7.72 8.61
CA LEU A 145 9.37 -6.52 9.14
C LEU A 145 8.47 -5.77 10.11
N LEU A 146 7.18 -5.59 9.77
CA LEU A 146 6.20 -4.95 10.65
C LEU A 146 5.91 -5.76 11.92
N GLU A 147 6.01 -7.08 11.88
CA GLU A 147 5.87 -7.96 13.06
C GLU A 147 7.09 -7.87 13.98
N LEU A 148 8.27 -7.67 13.41
CA LEU A 148 9.53 -7.43 14.13
C LEU A 148 9.70 -5.98 14.62
N ASP A 149 8.66 -5.16 14.47
CA ASP A 149 8.69 -3.75 14.83
C ASP A 149 9.74 -2.91 14.07
N VAL A 150 10.16 -3.33 12.89
CA VAL A 150 10.99 -2.59 11.97
C VAL A 150 10.14 -1.67 11.10
N VAL A 151 10.61 -0.45 10.79
CA VAL A 151 9.97 0.45 9.83
C VAL A 151 10.56 0.22 8.44
N PRO A 152 9.79 -0.35 7.49
CA PRO A 152 10.24 -0.46 6.12
C PRO A 152 10.28 0.92 5.46
N ILE A 153 11.39 1.23 4.77
CA ILE A 153 11.58 2.42 3.95
C ILE A 153 11.70 1.96 2.50
N ILE A 154 10.67 2.26 1.74
CA ILE A 154 10.53 1.82 0.35
C ILE A 154 10.86 2.98 -0.57
N ASN A 155 11.63 2.70 -1.61
CA ASN A 155 11.82 3.60 -2.74
C ASN A 155 11.77 2.80 -4.04
N GLU A 156 11.59 3.48 -5.17
CA GLU A 156 11.73 2.84 -6.46
C GLU A 156 13.17 2.38 -6.69
N ASN A 157 13.32 1.25 -7.36
CA ASN A 157 14.63 0.77 -7.82
C ASN A 157 14.99 1.47 -9.15
N ASP A 158 15.32 2.74 -9.07
CA ASP A 158 15.62 3.62 -10.21
C ASP A 158 16.67 3.04 -11.17
N VAL A 159 17.55 2.14 -10.69
CA VAL A 159 18.61 1.55 -11.53
C VAL A 159 18.03 0.58 -12.56
N VAL A 160 16.94 -0.09 -12.26
CA VAL A 160 16.32 -1.09 -13.14
C VAL A 160 14.94 -0.64 -13.65
N ALA A 161 14.29 0.28 -12.96
CA ALA A 161 13.01 0.83 -13.37
C ALA A 161 13.24 1.87 -14.48
N VAL A 162 12.71 1.60 -15.66
CA VAL A 162 12.83 2.46 -16.85
C VAL A 162 11.54 3.22 -17.12
N ASP A 163 10.45 2.82 -16.48
CA ASP A 163 9.09 3.29 -16.75
C ASP A 163 8.88 4.76 -16.36
N GLU A 164 9.55 5.23 -15.28
CA GLU A 164 9.57 6.66 -14.91
C GLU A 164 10.22 7.56 -15.96
N LEU A 165 11.01 7.00 -16.80
CA LEU A 165 12.02 7.70 -17.57
C LEU A 165 11.54 7.97 -19.00
N VAL A 166 10.53 7.25 -19.48
CA VAL A 166 10.00 7.34 -20.86
C VAL A 166 8.77 8.27 -20.96
N GLY A 167 8.41 8.93 -19.85
CA GLY A 167 7.31 9.92 -19.89
C GLY A 167 5.91 9.34 -19.69
N ASP A 168 5.79 8.07 -19.38
CA ASP A 168 4.52 7.52 -18.90
C ASP A 168 4.29 7.98 -17.46
N ALA A 169 3.12 8.54 -17.19
CA ALA A 169 2.69 9.09 -15.89
C ALA A 169 2.66 8.08 -14.73
N PHE A 170 3.23 6.90 -14.91
CA PHE A 170 3.21 5.79 -13.96
C PHE A 170 4.45 5.68 -13.06
N GLY A 171 5.48 6.46 -13.30
CA GLY A 171 6.75 6.40 -12.60
C GLY A 171 6.85 7.33 -11.40
N ASP A 172 5.80 7.49 -10.60
CA ASP A 172 5.84 8.29 -9.40
C ASP A 172 5.63 7.43 -8.16
N ASN A 173 6.42 7.68 -7.14
CA ASN A 173 6.28 7.08 -5.82
C ASN A 173 4.87 7.26 -5.19
N ASP A 174 4.01 8.11 -5.76
CA ASP A 174 2.59 8.19 -5.37
C ASP A 174 1.88 6.87 -5.72
N ASN A 175 1.99 6.40 -6.97
CA ASN A 175 1.41 5.12 -7.40
C ASN A 175 2.06 3.92 -6.70
N LEU A 176 3.40 3.93 -6.52
CA LEU A 176 4.10 2.92 -5.74
C LEU A 176 3.52 2.83 -4.32
N SER A 177 3.26 3.98 -3.67
CA SER A 177 2.68 4.01 -2.33
C SER A 177 1.27 3.40 -2.26
N ALA A 178 0.44 3.62 -3.28
CA ALA A 178 -0.89 3.02 -3.39
C ALA A 178 -0.81 1.50 -3.60
N MET A 179 0.13 1.02 -4.44
CA MET A 179 0.37 -0.40 -4.64
C MET A 179 0.88 -1.09 -3.36
N VAL A 180 1.81 -0.46 -2.64
CA VAL A 180 2.29 -0.95 -1.33
C VAL A 180 1.16 -0.97 -0.30
N ALA A 181 0.32 0.07 -0.26
CA ALA A 181 -0.81 0.13 0.66
C ALA A 181 -1.79 -1.04 0.43
N ASN A 182 -2.08 -1.35 -0.84
CA ASN A 182 -2.87 -2.52 -1.21
C ASN A 182 -2.16 -3.83 -0.85
N LEU A 183 -0.85 -3.92 -1.12
CA LEU A 183 -0.04 -5.11 -0.87
C LEU A 183 -0.07 -5.55 0.60
N VAL A 184 0.01 -4.62 1.54
CA VAL A 184 0.05 -4.90 2.98
C VAL A 184 -1.31 -4.76 3.67
N ASP A 185 -2.40 -4.54 2.93
CA ASP A 185 -3.75 -4.25 3.46
C ASP A 185 -3.74 -3.07 4.44
N ALA A 186 -3.04 -1.99 4.11
CA ALA A 186 -2.98 -0.79 4.95
C ALA A 186 -4.37 -0.20 5.20
N ASP A 187 -4.54 0.50 6.33
CA ASP A 187 -5.79 1.17 6.66
C ASP A 187 -5.85 2.58 6.08
N LEU A 188 -4.68 3.24 6.02
CA LEU A 188 -4.53 4.62 5.60
C LEU A 188 -3.27 4.80 4.77
N LEU A 189 -3.39 5.51 3.66
CA LEU A 189 -2.28 6.08 2.89
C LEU A 189 -2.27 7.59 3.09
N VAL A 190 -1.17 8.14 3.63
CA VAL A 190 -0.95 9.58 3.77
C VAL A 190 0.08 10.02 2.76
N MET A 191 -0.33 10.80 1.77
CA MET A 191 0.56 11.41 0.77
C MET A 191 0.94 12.82 1.20
N LEU A 192 2.16 12.99 1.68
CA LEU A 192 2.68 14.27 2.16
C LEU A 192 3.33 15.07 1.03
N GLY A 193 2.91 16.31 0.88
CA GLY A 193 3.46 17.30 -0.04
C GLY A 193 3.77 18.63 0.65
N GLN A 194 4.05 19.66 -0.14
CA GLN A 194 4.16 21.03 0.39
C GLN A 194 2.81 21.71 0.54
N VAL A 195 1.84 21.37 -0.32
CA VAL A 195 0.48 21.92 -0.28
C VAL A 195 -0.38 21.18 0.74
N GLU A 196 -1.34 21.89 1.31
CA GLU A 196 -2.19 21.34 2.37
C GLU A 196 -3.17 20.25 1.91
N GLY A 197 -3.44 20.15 0.62
CA GLY A 197 -4.36 19.17 0.05
C GLY A 197 -4.80 19.59 -1.35
N LEU A 198 -5.96 19.08 -1.78
CA LEU A 198 -6.60 19.47 -3.02
C LEU A 198 -7.42 20.77 -2.81
N PHE A 199 -7.21 21.75 -3.68
CA PHE A 199 -7.95 23.01 -3.69
C PHE A 199 -8.89 23.09 -4.89
N THR A 200 -9.87 23.99 -4.83
CA THR A 200 -10.81 24.24 -5.92
C THR A 200 -10.15 24.85 -7.17
N ALA A 201 -8.97 25.46 -7.01
CA ALA A 201 -8.08 25.97 -8.05
C ALA A 201 -6.64 25.99 -7.51
N ASP A 202 -5.64 26.33 -8.32
CA ASP A 202 -4.25 26.46 -7.84
C ASP A 202 -4.13 27.64 -6.86
N PRO A 203 -3.83 27.40 -5.58
CA PRO A 203 -3.73 28.47 -4.57
C PRO A 203 -2.58 29.45 -4.83
N ASN A 204 -1.61 29.09 -5.69
CA ASN A 204 -0.53 30.00 -6.08
C ASN A 204 -0.99 30.99 -7.15
N ILE A 205 -2.05 30.69 -7.88
CA ILE A 205 -2.61 31.50 -8.98
C ILE A 205 -3.89 32.19 -8.53
N ASP A 206 -4.77 31.48 -7.84
CA ASP A 206 -6.06 31.98 -7.37
C ASP A 206 -6.10 32.06 -5.84
N SER A 207 -6.03 33.26 -5.31
CA SER A 207 -6.09 33.53 -3.87
C SER A 207 -7.45 33.18 -3.23
N GLN A 208 -8.50 32.94 -4.03
CA GLN A 208 -9.82 32.50 -3.57
C GLN A 208 -9.97 30.98 -3.56
N ALA A 209 -8.93 30.24 -3.97
CA ALA A 209 -8.93 28.79 -3.93
C ALA A 209 -9.18 28.27 -2.51
N LYS A 210 -10.15 27.36 -2.37
CA LYS A 210 -10.54 26.78 -1.08
C LYS A 210 -10.08 25.34 -0.99
N LEU A 211 -9.55 24.93 0.17
CA LEU A 211 -9.20 23.56 0.46
C LEU A 211 -10.45 22.67 0.46
N ILE A 212 -10.40 21.58 -0.29
CA ILE A 212 -11.44 20.56 -0.31
C ILE A 212 -11.14 19.56 0.81
N SER A 213 -11.97 19.51 1.83
CA SER A 213 -11.74 18.65 3.00
C SER A 213 -12.00 17.18 2.75
N THR A 214 -12.94 16.83 1.86
CA THR A 214 -13.31 15.44 1.55
C THR A 214 -13.71 15.32 0.10
N VAL A 215 -13.26 14.24 -0.56
CA VAL A 215 -13.63 13.84 -1.92
C VAL A 215 -14.18 12.43 -1.86
N GLU A 216 -15.50 12.29 -1.85
CA GLU A 216 -16.17 10.98 -1.80
C GLU A 216 -16.09 10.22 -3.13
N LYS A 217 -16.00 10.93 -4.24
CA LYS A 217 -15.91 10.34 -5.58
C LYS A 217 -14.96 11.14 -6.46
N LEU A 218 -13.98 10.44 -7.02
CA LEU A 218 -13.08 10.99 -8.04
C LEU A 218 -13.78 10.96 -9.40
N ASP A 219 -14.35 12.08 -9.79
CA ASP A 219 -14.99 12.31 -11.08
C ASP A 219 -14.15 13.25 -11.97
N ASN A 220 -14.59 13.44 -13.21
CA ASN A 220 -13.90 14.31 -14.19
C ASN A 220 -13.78 15.77 -13.71
N ARG A 221 -14.67 16.23 -12.84
CA ARG A 221 -14.60 17.57 -12.27
C ARG A 221 -13.42 17.68 -11.29
N ILE A 222 -13.26 16.70 -10.42
CA ILE A 222 -12.17 16.64 -9.45
C ILE A 222 -10.82 16.46 -10.16
N THR A 223 -10.73 15.55 -11.13
CA THR A 223 -9.51 15.36 -11.93
C THR A 223 -9.18 16.59 -12.78
N GLY A 224 -10.19 17.30 -13.28
CA GLY A 224 -10.02 18.55 -14.01
C GLY A 224 -9.46 19.68 -13.16
N MET A 225 -9.75 19.73 -11.87
CA MET A 225 -9.15 20.70 -10.93
C MET A 225 -7.64 20.48 -10.78
N ALA A 226 -7.13 19.26 -10.90
CA ALA A 226 -5.70 18.93 -10.86
C ALA A 226 -4.98 19.13 -12.21
N GLY A 227 -5.70 19.24 -13.32
CA GLY A 227 -5.15 19.32 -14.69
C GLY A 227 -4.67 20.71 -15.14
N GLY A 228 -4.86 21.76 -14.38
CA GLY A 228 -4.15 23.02 -14.54
C GLY A 228 -2.74 22.89 -14.00
N SER A 229 -1.77 23.52 -14.60
CA SER A 229 -0.30 23.50 -14.34
C SER A 229 0.14 23.62 -12.86
N TRP A 230 -0.35 22.75 -12.01
CA TRP A 230 0.03 22.67 -10.60
C TRP A 230 1.48 22.15 -10.48
N GLY A 231 2.42 23.04 -10.71
CA GLY A 231 3.84 22.76 -10.55
C GLY A 231 4.49 22.02 -11.72
N ASN A 232 4.77 22.77 -12.78
CA ASN A 232 5.58 22.33 -13.93
C ASN A 232 7.05 22.00 -13.61
N THR A 233 7.40 21.77 -12.34
CA THR A 233 8.78 21.63 -11.89
C THR A 233 9.12 20.29 -11.25
N GLY A 234 8.34 19.24 -11.47
CA GLY A 234 8.75 17.97 -10.87
C GLY A 234 7.77 16.84 -11.14
N GLN A 235 8.32 15.65 -11.28
CA GLN A 235 7.62 14.39 -11.17
C GLN A 235 6.81 14.38 -9.86
N GLY A 236 5.52 14.05 -9.91
CA GLY A 236 4.64 13.96 -8.75
C GLY A 236 3.76 15.20 -8.50
N GLY A 237 2.94 15.57 -9.47
CA GLY A 237 1.93 16.63 -9.35
C GLY A 237 0.68 16.20 -8.55
N MET A 238 -0.33 17.08 -8.50
CA MET A 238 -1.62 16.73 -7.90
C MET A 238 -2.34 15.63 -8.69
N SER A 239 -2.16 15.57 -10.02
CA SER A 239 -2.72 14.52 -10.88
C SER A 239 -2.27 13.11 -10.47
N THR A 240 -0.97 12.90 -10.24
CA THR A 240 -0.44 11.60 -9.81
C THR A 240 -0.95 11.21 -8.43
N LYS A 241 -1.14 12.18 -7.52
CA LYS A 241 -1.74 11.93 -6.21
C LYS A 241 -3.20 11.52 -6.30
N LEU A 242 -3.96 12.11 -7.23
CA LEU A 242 -5.36 11.71 -7.47
C LEU A 242 -5.46 10.32 -8.10
N GLU A 243 -4.56 9.97 -9.01
CA GLU A 243 -4.47 8.62 -9.58
C GLU A 243 -4.15 7.59 -8.49
N ALA A 244 -3.15 7.87 -7.65
CA ALA A 244 -2.80 7.02 -6.52
C ALA A 244 -3.94 6.91 -5.50
N ALA A 245 -4.66 8.01 -5.23
CA ALA A 245 -5.84 8.01 -4.36
C ALA A 245 -6.96 7.14 -4.95
N GLN A 246 -7.21 7.22 -6.26
CA GLN A 246 -8.18 6.38 -6.94
C GLN A 246 -7.83 4.89 -6.83
N LEU A 247 -6.55 4.55 -7.04
CA LEU A 247 -6.06 3.17 -6.92
C LEU A 247 -6.22 2.64 -5.49
N ALA A 248 -5.78 3.40 -4.49
CA ALA A 248 -5.80 2.96 -3.10
C ALA A 248 -7.25 2.85 -2.56
N THR A 249 -8.11 3.84 -2.83
CA THR A 249 -9.51 3.81 -2.36
C THR A 249 -10.32 2.69 -3.00
N ALA A 250 -10.07 2.37 -4.27
CA ALA A 250 -10.66 1.21 -4.94
C ALA A 250 -10.21 -0.13 -4.32
N CYS A 251 -9.08 -0.14 -3.60
CA CYS A 251 -8.55 -1.28 -2.87
C CYS A 251 -8.94 -1.32 -1.39
N GLY A 252 -9.79 -0.42 -0.92
CA GLY A 252 -10.28 -0.41 0.45
C GLY A 252 -9.35 0.30 1.44
N VAL A 253 -8.48 1.17 0.96
CA VAL A 253 -7.56 1.99 1.75
C VAL A 253 -8.07 3.42 1.77
N ASP A 254 -8.23 4.02 2.96
CA ASP A 254 -8.47 5.46 3.06
C ASP A 254 -7.23 6.23 2.61
N VAL A 255 -7.42 7.40 2.00
CA VAL A 255 -6.29 8.22 1.55
C VAL A 255 -6.43 9.65 2.09
N VAL A 256 -5.28 10.23 2.49
CA VAL A 256 -5.18 11.64 2.83
C VAL A 256 -4.04 12.28 2.02
N ILE A 257 -4.32 13.39 1.37
CA ILE A 257 -3.31 14.29 0.82
C ILE A 257 -3.19 15.47 1.77
N ALA A 258 -1.98 15.70 2.31
CA ALA A 258 -1.75 16.75 3.31
C ALA A 258 -0.36 17.38 3.19
N SER A 259 -0.16 18.51 3.87
CA SER A 259 1.15 19.13 4.00
C SER A 259 2.01 18.41 5.05
N GLY A 260 3.20 17.99 4.64
CA GLY A 260 4.23 17.51 5.56
C GLY A 260 5.05 18.61 6.21
N LEU A 261 4.78 19.89 5.87
CA LEU A 261 5.42 21.05 6.49
C LEU A 261 4.66 21.56 7.72
N LEU A 262 3.37 21.20 7.84
CA LEU A 262 2.57 21.52 9.01
C LEU A 262 2.99 20.65 10.20
N PRO A 263 3.04 21.19 11.41
CA PRO A 263 3.35 20.41 12.60
C PRO A 263 2.25 19.37 12.87
N ASP A 264 2.67 18.23 13.38
CA ASP A 264 1.80 17.17 13.91
C ASP A 264 0.75 16.61 12.92
N THR A 265 0.98 16.75 11.61
CA THR A 265 0.03 16.27 10.59
C THR A 265 -0.33 14.79 10.78
N LEU A 266 0.65 13.91 10.95
CA LEU A 266 0.40 12.47 11.16
C LEU A 266 -0.24 12.19 12.52
N ILE A 267 0.17 12.90 13.56
CA ILE A 267 -0.38 12.77 14.92
C ILE A 267 -1.84 13.22 14.95
N ARG A 268 -2.18 14.29 14.26
CA ARG A 268 -3.56 14.76 14.14
C ARG A 268 -4.44 13.76 13.41
N LEU A 269 -3.94 13.18 12.32
CA LEU A 269 -4.64 12.14 11.56
C LEU A 269 -4.87 10.87 12.39
N SER A 270 -3.89 10.43 13.19
CA SER A 270 -4.04 9.26 14.06
C SER A 270 -5.11 9.46 15.15
N LYS A 271 -5.36 10.73 15.54
CA LYS A 271 -6.41 11.11 16.48
C LYS A 271 -7.76 11.36 15.81
N GLY A 272 -7.91 11.07 14.51
CA GLY A 272 -9.13 11.31 13.75
C GLY A 272 -9.42 12.80 13.46
N GLN A 273 -8.43 13.68 13.64
CA GLN A 273 -8.58 15.10 13.31
C GLN A 273 -8.45 15.31 11.80
N ARG A 274 -9.32 16.14 11.25
CA ARG A 274 -9.28 16.49 9.82
C ARG A 274 -8.05 17.34 9.52
N THR A 275 -7.24 16.87 8.57
CA THR A 275 -6.07 17.57 8.06
C THR A 275 -5.92 17.20 6.59
N GLY A 276 -5.79 18.19 5.72
CA GLY A 276 -5.68 17.95 4.27
C GLY A 276 -7.01 17.59 3.61
N THR A 277 -6.90 16.85 2.51
CA THR A 277 -8.03 16.31 1.74
C THR A 277 -8.14 14.81 1.98
N PHE A 278 -9.28 14.37 2.47
CA PHE A 278 -9.61 12.98 2.76
C PHE A 278 -10.38 12.34 1.59
N PHE A 279 -9.98 11.13 1.22
CA PHE A 279 -10.62 10.29 0.22
C PHE A 279 -11.00 8.96 0.90
N PRO A 280 -12.28 8.73 1.18
CA PRO A 280 -12.72 7.49 1.82
C PRO A 280 -12.54 6.29 0.90
N ALA A 281 -12.27 5.13 1.47
CA ALA A 281 -12.25 3.87 0.75
C ALA A 281 -13.60 3.59 0.09
N THR A 282 -13.60 3.22 -1.20
CA THR A 282 -14.82 2.95 -1.99
C THR A 282 -15.17 1.48 -2.05
N ALA A 283 -14.29 0.61 -1.58
CA ALA A 283 -14.48 -0.85 -1.52
C ALA A 283 -13.94 -1.43 -0.22
N SER A 284 -14.34 -2.63 0.13
CA SER A 284 -13.70 -3.35 1.23
C SER A 284 -12.37 -3.97 0.76
N LYS A 285 -11.39 -4.07 1.67
CA LYS A 285 -10.10 -4.75 1.41
C LYS A 285 -10.30 -6.19 0.93
N MET A 286 -11.30 -6.88 1.49
CA MET A 286 -11.64 -8.26 1.13
C MET A 286 -12.16 -8.37 -0.31
N GLU A 287 -13.04 -7.45 -0.74
CA GLU A 287 -13.56 -7.43 -2.12
C GLU A 287 -12.48 -7.10 -3.14
N SER A 288 -11.56 -6.22 -2.80
CA SER A 288 -10.44 -5.85 -3.67
C SER A 288 -9.47 -7.02 -3.84
N ARG A 289 -9.12 -7.70 -2.75
CA ARG A 289 -8.32 -8.92 -2.79
C ARG A 289 -9.02 -10.03 -3.57
N LYS A 290 -10.32 -10.23 -3.35
CA LYS A 290 -11.14 -11.18 -4.07
C LYS A 290 -11.13 -10.89 -5.58
N ARG A 291 -11.35 -9.64 -5.96
CA ARG A 291 -11.29 -9.22 -7.38
C ARG A 291 -9.92 -9.50 -7.98
N TRP A 292 -8.83 -9.14 -7.29
CA TRP A 292 -7.48 -9.36 -7.77
C TRP A 292 -7.16 -10.86 -7.92
N MET A 293 -7.50 -11.70 -6.94
CA MET A 293 -7.29 -13.16 -7.02
C MET A 293 -8.18 -13.85 -8.05
N LEU A 294 -9.37 -13.32 -8.31
CA LEU A 294 -10.31 -13.90 -9.26
C LEU A 294 -10.24 -13.26 -10.66
N SER A 295 -9.59 -12.11 -10.81
CA SER A 295 -9.49 -11.41 -12.09
C SER A 295 -8.50 -12.11 -13.03
N GLY A 296 -9.05 -12.91 -13.92
CA GLY A 296 -8.33 -13.40 -15.11
C GLY A 296 -7.46 -14.63 -14.93
N LEU A 297 -7.60 -15.41 -13.85
CA LEU A 297 -6.68 -16.49 -13.56
C LEU A 297 -7.38 -17.82 -13.31
N SER A 298 -7.15 -18.76 -14.20
CA SER A 298 -7.36 -20.19 -13.92
C SER A 298 -6.46 -20.61 -12.75
N THR A 299 -7.04 -21.28 -11.75
CA THR A 299 -6.27 -21.99 -10.73
C THR A 299 -5.37 -23.00 -11.41
N LYS A 300 -4.08 -23.02 -11.07
CA LYS A 300 -3.08 -23.92 -11.66
C LYS A 300 -3.14 -25.32 -11.07
N GLY A 301 -3.69 -25.44 -9.85
CA GLY A 301 -3.84 -26.70 -9.16
C GLY A 301 -4.83 -26.64 -8.04
N GLN A 302 -4.96 -27.76 -7.31
CA GLN A 302 -5.90 -27.94 -6.24
C GLN A 302 -5.22 -28.55 -5.01
N ILE A 303 -5.58 -28.02 -3.84
CA ILE A 303 -5.15 -28.54 -2.54
C ILE A 303 -6.41 -29.05 -1.82
N VAL A 304 -6.47 -30.34 -1.54
CA VAL A 304 -7.55 -30.92 -0.73
C VAL A 304 -7.11 -30.96 0.72
N VAL A 305 -8.00 -30.55 1.62
CA VAL A 305 -7.71 -30.44 3.06
C VAL A 305 -8.69 -31.25 3.89
N ASP A 306 -8.29 -31.58 5.11
CA ASP A 306 -9.15 -32.27 6.06
C ASP A 306 -10.17 -31.31 6.71
N ASN A 307 -11.14 -31.87 7.43
CA ASN A 307 -12.20 -31.09 8.08
C ASN A 307 -11.67 -30.12 9.16
N GLY A 308 -10.60 -30.49 9.85
CA GLY A 308 -9.96 -29.62 10.85
C GLY A 308 -9.37 -28.37 10.19
N ALA A 309 -8.68 -28.52 9.05
CA ALA A 309 -8.17 -27.40 8.29
C ALA A 309 -9.29 -26.55 7.68
N VAL A 310 -10.38 -27.15 7.23
CA VAL A 310 -11.59 -26.41 6.77
C VAL A 310 -12.10 -25.51 7.89
N GLU A 311 -12.26 -26.04 9.10
CA GLU A 311 -12.78 -25.28 10.24
C GLU A 311 -11.88 -24.10 10.60
N VAL A 312 -10.58 -24.35 10.72
CA VAL A 312 -9.58 -23.33 11.06
C VAL A 312 -9.50 -22.22 9.99
N VAL A 313 -9.51 -22.60 8.72
CA VAL A 313 -9.47 -21.64 7.60
C VAL A 313 -10.79 -20.88 7.48
N TRP A 314 -11.93 -21.59 7.56
CA TRP A 314 -13.25 -20.99 7.30
C TRP A 314 -13.76 -20.20 8.50
N ASN A 315 -13.72 -20.76 9.72
CA ASN A 315 -14.30 -20.14 10.90
C ASN A 315 -13.33 -19.21 11.62
N GLU A 316 -12.06 -19.63 11.79
CA GLU A 316 -11.06 -18.87 12.57
C GLU A 316 -10.23 -17.91 11.73
N ASN A 317 -10.39 -17.92 10.40
CA ASN A 317 -9.62 -17.08 9.47
C ASN A 317 -8.10 -17.22 9.64
N ARG A 318 -7.60 -18.44 9.81
CA ARG A 318 -6.18 -18.77 9.93
C ARG A 318 -5.58 -19.24 8.61
N SER A 319 -4.25 -19.28 8.58
CA SER A 319 -3.46 -19.79 7.46
C SER A 319 -3.64 -21.31 7.31
N LEU A 320 -3.52 -21.82 6.08
CA LEU A 320 -3.49 -23.25 5.79
C LEU A 320 -2.07 -23.78 6.05
N LEU A 321 -1.95 -24.73 6.98
CA LEU A 321 -0.69 -25.40 7.31
C LEU A 321 -0.56 -26.73 6.56
N PRO A 322 0.67 -27.26 6.35
CA PRO A 322 0.87 -28.55 5.68
C PRO A 322 0.15 -29.71 6.37
N ALA A 323 0.01 -29.66 7.70
CA ALA A 323 -0.63 -30.72 8.49
C ALA A 323 -2.08 -30.97 8.08
N GLY A 324 -2.81 -29.95 7.61
CA GLY A 324 -4.19 -30.06 7.16
C GLY A 324 -4.34 -30.44 5.69
N VAL A 325 -3.24 -30.59 4.93
CA VAL A 325 -3.27 -30.95 3.51
C VAL A 325 -3.30 -32.47 3.37
N THR A 326 -4.30 -33.00 2.65
CA THR A 326 -4.46 -34.43 2.39
C THR A 326 -4.01 -34.83 0.99
N HIS A 327 -4.37 -34.04 -0.04
CA HIS A 327 -4.00 -34.31 -1.43
C HIS A 327 -3.61 -33.04 -2.16
N VAL A 328 -2.67 -33.19 -3.11
CA VAL A 328 -2.22 -32.15 -4.03
C VAL A 328 -2.53 -32.62 -5.46
N ARG A 329 -3.13 -31.75 -6.28
CA ARG A 329 -3.53 -32.09 -7.66
C ARG A 329 -3.08 -30.98 -8.62
N GLY A 330 -2.55 -31.40 -9.77
CA GLY A 330 -2.04 -30.50 -10.78
C GLY A 330 -0.59 -30.07 -10.52
N GLU A 331 0.00 -29.42 -11.50
CA GLU A 331 1.36 -28.88 -11.44
C GLU A 331 1.25 -27.35 -11.26
N PHE A 332 1.87 -26.85 -10.21
CA PHE A 332 1.93 -25.43 -9.91
C PHE A 332 3.22 -25.06 -9.21
N GLU A 333 3.64 -23.84 -9.41
CA GLU A 333 4.83 -23.25 -8.80
C GLU A 333 4.47 -22.38 -7.59
N ARG A 334 5.47 -22.02 -6.80
CA ARG A 334 5.35 -21.05 -5.71
C ARG A 334 4.86 -19.70 -6.27
N GLY A 335 3.85 -19.12 -5.65
CA GLY A 335 3.22 -17.88 -6.11
C GLY A 335 2.02 -18.10 -7.05
N ASP A 336 1.76 -19.34 -7.49
CA ASP A 336 0.56 -19.64 -8.25
C ASP A 336 -0.72 -19.63 -7.40
N ILE A 337 -1.85 -19.39 -8.06
CA ILE A 337 -3.16 -19.48 -7.43
C ILE A 337 -3.66 -20.93 -7.48
N VAL A 338 -4.01 -21.46 -6.33
CA VAL A 338 -4.54 -22.82 -6.17
C VAL A 338 -5.96 -22.77 -5.57
N ALA A 339 -6.80 -23.73 -5.99
CA ALA A 339 -8.09 -23.96 -5.38
C ALA A 339 -7.91 -24.77 -4.08
N ILE A 340 -8.63 -24.41 -3.04
CA ILE A 340 -8.64 -25.14 -1.76
C ILE A 340 -10.01 -25.80 -1.61
N LEU A 341 -9.99 -27.13 -1.50
CA LEU A 341 -11.15 -27.98 -1.49
C LEU A 341 -11.24 -28.76 -0.18
N ASP A 342 -12.45 -29.05 0.24
CA ASP A 342 -12.70 -30.00 1.33
C ASP A 342 -12.56 -31.47 0.88
N ASP A 343 -12.73 -32.40 1.79
CA ASP A 343 -12.68 -33.84 1.55
C ASP A 343 -13.78 -34.36 0.58
N SER A 344 -14.85 -33.56 0.36
CA SER A 344 -15.90 -33.82 -0.62
C SER A 344 -15.58 -33.23 -2.00
N ASN A 345 -14.39 -32.67 -2.20
CA ASN A 345 -13.97 -31.94 -3.38
C ASN A 345 -14.79 -30.67 -3.68
N LYS A 346 -15.44 -30.09 -2.68
CA LYS A 346 -16.14 -28.82 -2.81
C LYS A 346 -15.15 -27.68 -2.52
N GLN A 347 -14.96 -26.80 -3.51
CA GLN A 347 -14.08 -25.66 -3.35
C GLN A 347 -14.70 -24.64 -2.39
N PHE A 348 -13.94 -24.22 -1.39
CA PHE A 348 -14.38 -23.20 -0.44
C PHE A 348 -13.46 -21.96 -0.42
N ALA A 349 -12.23 -22.10 -0.91
CA ALA A 349 -11.30 -20.97 -0.99
C ALA A 349 -10.39 -21.06 -2.23
N VAL A 350 -9.73 -19.95 -2.52
CA VAL A 350 -8.57 -19.88 -3.42
C VAL A 350 -7.46 -19.11 -2.71
N GLY A 351 -6.21 -19.42 -3.03
CA GLY A 351 -5.09 -18.73 -2.40
C GLY A 351 -3.80 -18.84 -3.20
N ILE A 352 -2.83 -17.99 -2.84
CA ILE A 352 -1.48 -18.01 -3.40
C ILE A 352 -0.66 -18.98 -2.55
N THR A 353 -0.07 -19.99 -3.21
CA THR A 353 0.72 -21.01 -2.51
C THR A 353 2.15 -20.55 -2.23
N ASN A 354 2.66 -20.86 -1.02
CA ASN A 354 4.07 -20.67 -0.65
C ASN A 354 4.99 -21.78 -1.13
N TYR A 355 4.43 -22.93 -1.59
CA TYR A 355 5.19 -24.08 -2.02
C TYR A 355 4.72 -24.57 -3.38
N LYS A 356 5.63 -25.02 -4.23
CA LYS A 356 5.28 -25.72 -5.48
C LYS A 356 4.67 -27.09 -5.19
N SER A 357 3.90 -27.63 -6.13
CA SER A 357 3.19 -28.91 -5.99
C SER A 357 4.08 -30.06 -5.55
N ALA A 358 5.28 -30.18 -6.14
CA ALA A 358 6.24 -31.25 -5.82
C ALA A 358 6.78 -31.18 -4.36
N ASP A 359 6.96 -29.98 -3.81
CA ASP A 359 7.39 -29.80 -2.44
C ASP A 359 6.21 -30.00 -1.48
N LEU A 360 5.04 -29.50 -1.85
CA LEU A 360 3.83 -29.66 -1.06
C LEU A 360 3.44 -31.13 -0.90
N GLU A 361 3.65 -31.95 -1.94
CA GLU A 361 3.41 -33.39 -1.90
C GLU A 361 4.29 -34.09 -0.84
N LYS A 362 5.51 -33.59 -0.59
CA LYS A 362 6.42 -34.14 0.43
C LYS A 362 6.08 -33.68 1.84
N ILE A 363 5.57 -32.46 2.00
CA ILE A 363 5.32 -31.88 3.35
C ILE A 363 3.87 -32.02 3.79
N LYS A 364 2.94 -32.41 2.93
CA LYS A 364 1.52 -32.62 3.30
C LYS A 364 1.37 -33.59 4.47
N GLY A 365 0.45 -33.29 5.38
CA GLY A 365 0.21 -34.08 6.58
C GLY A 365 1.28 -33.94 7.67
N HIS A 366 2.38 -33.21 7.43
CA HIS A 366 3.44 -33.01 8.39
C HIS A 366 3.28 -31.67 9.13
N ARG A 367 3.87 -31.57 10.32
CA ARG A 367 3.91 -30.32 11.09
C ARG A 367 4.89 -29.34 10.42
N SER A 368 4.59 -28.04 10.45
CA SER A 368 5.39 -26.99 9.81
C SER A 368 6.86 -27.04 10.20
N LYS A 369 7.19 -27.32 11.46
CA LYS A 369 8.57 -27.47 11.94
C LYS A 369 9.43 -28.53 11.22
N ASN A 370 8.80 -29.42 10.46
CA ASN A 370 9.49 -30.46 9.71
C ASN A 370 9.75 -30.07 8.25
N ILE A 371 9.28 -28.92 7.78
CA ILE A 371 9.37 -28.51 6.37
C ILE A 371 10.82 -28.53 5.90
N GLU A 372 11.71 -27.81 6.58
CA GLU A 372 13.11 -27.70 6.19
C GLU A 372 13.80 -29.07 6.14
N SER A 373 13.50 -29.96 7.08
CA SER A 373 14.08 -31.31 7.10
C SER A 373 13.60 -32.20 5.97
N LEU A 374 12.39 -31.94 5.43
CA LEU A 374 11.78 -32.76 4.36
C LEU A 374 12.16 -32.28 2.95
N ILE A 375 12.34 -30.99 2.76
CA ILE A 375 12.57 -30.42 1.44
C ILE A 375 13.83 -29.54 1.32
N GLY A 376 14.57 -29.33 2.43
CA GLY A 376 15.84 -28.60 2.44
C GLY A 376 15.72 -27.08 2.43
N HIS A 377 14.50 -26.54 2.49
CA HIS A 377 14.22 -25.09 2.54
C HIS A 377 12.85 -24.82 3.15
N GLU A 378 12.63 -23.59 3.58
CA GLU A 378 11.35 -23.14 4.12
C GLU A 378 11.00 -21.74 3.61
N PHE A 379 9.76 -21.55 3.16
CA PHE A 379 9.20 -20.27 2.69
C PHE A 379 8.11 -19.74 3.63
N GLY A 380 8.16 -20.12 4.89
CA GLY A 380 7.18 -19.89 5.94
C GLY A 380 6.47 -21.16 6.36
N GLU A 381 5.86 -21.12 7.53
CA GLU A 381 5.17 -22.28 8.13
C GLU A 381 3.92 -22.71 7.38
N GLU A 382 3.35 -21.82 6.55
CA GLU A 382 2.06 -22.00 5.91
C GLU A 382 2.20 -22.43 4.45
N VAL A 383 1.28 -23.28 4.01
CA VAL A 383 1.07 -23.58 2.59
C VAL A 383 0.43 -22.40 1.88
N VAL A 384 -0.59 -21.81 2.52
CA VAL A 384 -1.26 -20.60 2.08
C VAL A 384 -1.51 -19.71 3.29
N HIS A 385 -0.91 -18.52 3.30
CA HIS A 385 -1.11 -17.57 4.36
C HIS A 385 -2.54 -16.99 4.32
N LYS A 386 -3.18 -16.79 5.48
CA LYS A 386 -4.56 -16.25 5.60
C LYS A 386 -4.79 -14.98 4.79
N ASN A 387 -3.79 -14.11 4.73
CA ASN A 387 -3.85 -12.85 3.98
C ASN A 387 -3.69 -13.04 2.45
N ASN A 388 -3.25 -14.21 2.02
CA ASN A 388 -3.09 -14.61 0.61
C ASN A 388 -4.19 -15.58 0.18
N MET A 389 -5.31 -15.61 0.89
CA MET A 389 -6.43 -16.54 0.67
C MET A 389 -7.77 -15.79 0.67
N VAL A 390 -8.69 -16.24 -0.17
CA VAL A 390 -10.05 -15.69 -0.28
C VAL A 390 -11.06 -16.82 -0.29
N LYS A 391 -12.08 -16.70 0.55
CA LYS A 391 -13.25 -17.60 0.56
C LYS A 391 -14.11 -17.34 -0.67
N THR A 392 -14.38 -18.37 -1.47
CA THR A 392 -15.00 -18.23 -2.81
C THR A 392 -16.51 -18.42 -2.84
N SER A 393 -17.10 -18.99 -1.80
CA SER A 393 -18.55 -19.25 -1.77
C SER A 393 -19.20 -18.64 -0.53
N ALA A 394 -20.13 -17.70 -0.75
CA ALA A 394 -20.98 -17.19 0.33
C ALA A 394 -21.94 -18.26 0.90
N ASN A 395 -22.17 -19.33 0.16
CA ASN A 395 -23.11 -20.42 0.51
C ASN A 395 -22.38 -21.72 0.91
N TYR A 396 -21.05 -21.68 1.09
CA TYR A 396 -20.33 -22.83 1.61
C TYR A 396 -20.63 -22.98 3.10
N LEU A 397 -21.11 -24.16 3.49
CA LEU A 397 -21.26 -24.56 4.90
C LEU A 397 -20.31 -25.73 5.13
N PRO A 398 -19.39 -25.66 6.10
CA PRO A 398 -18.61 -26.80 6.55
C PRO A 398 -19.52 -27.94 7.01
N LYS A 399 -19.13 -29.18 6.78
CA LYS A 399 -19.92 -30.37 7.17
C LYS A 399 -20.32 -30.39 8.64
N THR A 400 -19.43 -29.92 9.51
CA THR A 400 -19.70 -29.78 10.96
C THR A 400 -20.93 -28.91 11.26
N ILE A 401 -21.16 -27.86 10.47
CA ILE A 401 -22.33 -26.98 10.64
C ILE A 401 -23.56 -27.56 9.95
N GLU A 402 -23.43 -28.31 8.85
CA GLU A 402 -24.52 -29.00 8.19
C GLU A 402 -25.13 -30.11 9.12
N GLU A 403 -24.26 -30.85 9.82
CA GLU A 403 -24.68 -31.89 10.77
C GLU A 403 -25.36 -31.32 12.04
N GLU A 404 -24.92 -30.14 12.51
CA GLU A 404 -25.56 -29.46 13.65
C GLU A 404 -26.94 -28.86 13.31
N ARG A 405 -27.18 -28.49 12.05
CA ARG A 405 -28.48 -27.98 11.59
C ARG A 405 -29.53 -29.09 11.33
N GLN A 406 -29.06 -30.33 11.20
CA GLN A 406 -29.92 -31.49 10.99
C GLN A 406 -30.32 -32.23 12.32
N LYS A 407 -29.74 -31.81 13.44
CA LYS A 407 -30.12 -32.23 14.81
C LYS A 407 -31.00 -31.16 15.46
#